data_935cc9ffcdc32e45e06de3ba1fd1a964
#
_entry.id   935cc9ffcdc32e45e06de3ba1fd1a964
#
_cell.length_a   1.000
_cell.length_b   1.000
_cell.length_c   1.000
_cell.angle_alpha   90.00
_cell.angle_beta   90.00
_cell.angle_gamma   90.00
#
_symmetry.space_group_name_H-M   'P 1'
#
loop_
_entity.id
_entity.type
_entity.pdbx_description
1 polymer ?
#
loop_
_entity_poly.entity_id
_entity_poly.type
_entity_poly.pdbx_seq_one_letter_code
_entity_poly.pdbx_strand_id
1 'polypeptide(L)'
;EMPWEHHLTLSRLIGRSLRRQDRTRIRLSAGERDRWWLGLLVPLCLQSQDCVLVLDERQRQRFLHVELPRLRQGGLRLACWSGSTAPPGSQLWLLSPVELVNVHRRRGFKPSHQLIIPEAESLAHHLREAMELTIETQDWDRLRQAYPTAGPALLDLHERLSRQLFAASSRSTCDLPMPSSALVSLRDLIGLLGSAPEPWTELLTLQSSQWASWAHLDHNLLQWTWTLQPLE
;
A
#
# COMPACT_ATOMS: atom_id res chain seq x y z
N GLU A 1 18.64 -24.14 18.91
CA GLU A 1 18.02 -22.92 19.44
C GLU A 1 16.94 -23.30 20.44
N MET A 2 17.01 -22.77 21.66
CA MET A 2 15.94 -22.98 22.64
C MET A 2 14.64 -22.36 22.12
N PRO A 3 13.52 -23.08 22.20
CA PRO A 3 12.23 -22.51 21.78
C PRO A 3 11.88 -21.30 22.65
N TRP A 4 11.29 -20.28 22.04
CA TRP A 4 10.81 -19.10 22.76
C TRP A 4 9.73 -19.50 23.77
N GLU A 5 9.94 -19.17 25.02
CA GLU A 5 9.08 -19.64 26.14
C GLU A 5 7.61 -19.25 25.98
N HIS A 6 7.34 -18.13 25.30
CA HIS A 6 5.97 -17.60 25.16
C HIS A 6 5.22 -18.06 23.91
N HIS A 7 5.81 -18.92 23.06
CA HIS A 7 5.14 -19.33 21.82
C HIS A 7 3.81 -20.06 22.05
N LEU A 8 3.67 -20.85 23.09
CA LEU A 8 2.42 -21.53 23.44
C LEU A 8 1.35 -20.54 23.92
N THR A 9 1.75 -19.54 24.71
CA THR A 9 0.85 -18.49 25.19
C THR A 9 0.34 -17.67 24.02
N LEU A 10 1.23 -17.26 23.12
CA LEU A 10 0.88 -16.53 21.91
C LEU A 10 -0.08 -17.35 21.02
N SER A 11 0.21 -18.63 20.79
CA SER A 11 -0.65 -19.52 20.01
C SER A 11 -2.06 -19.64 20.60
N ARG A 12 -2.17 -19.76 21.92
CA ARG A 12 -3.48 -19.80 22.61
C ARG A 12 -4.26 -18.51 22.47
N LEU A 13 -3.58 -17.36 22.62
CA LEU A 13 -4.21 -16.04 22.45
C LEU A 13 -4.72 -15.83 21.04
N ILE A 14 -3.87 -16.12 20.04
CA ILE A 14 -4.24 -15.97 18.62
C ILE A 14 -5.36 -16.95 18.27
N GLY A 15 -5.25 -18.22 18.63
CA GLY A 15 -6.28 -19.23 18.37
C GLY A 15 -7.62 -18.88 19.02
N ARG A 16 -7.62 -18.26 20.22
CA ARG A 16 -8.83 -17.76 20.85
C ARG A 16 -9.41 -16.57 20.09
N SER A 17 -8.58 -15.60 19.71
CA SER A 17 -8.98 -14.42 18.94
C SER A 17 -9.61 -14.81 17.62
N LEU A 18 -8.98 -15.72 16.88
CA LEU A 18 -9.49 -16.22 15.59
C LEU A 18 -10.88 -16.86 15.75
N ARG A 19 -11.06 -17.75 16.74
CA ARG A 19 -12.36 -18.42 16.97
C ARG A 19 -13.47 -17.46 17.37
N ARG A 20 -13.15 -16.39 18.10
CA ARG A 20 -14.12 -15.40 18.58
C ARG A 20 -14.32 -14.25 17.62
N GLN A 21 -13.47 -14.14 16.60
CA GLN A 21 -13.43 -12.98 15.71
C GLN A 21 -13.20 -11.66 16.46
N ASP A 22 -12.41 -11.71 17.54
CA ASP A 22 -12.12 -10.56 18.39
C ASP A 22 -11.09 -9.65 17.74
N ARG A 23 -11.23 -8.35 17.95
CA ARG A 23 -10.17 -7.38 17.63
C ARG A 23 -9.13 -7.39 18.75
N THR A 24 -8.00 -8.02 18.50
CA THR A 24 -6.96 -8.23 19.51
C THR A 24 -5.66 -7.56 19.09
N ARG A 25 -5.08 -6.78 20.00
CA ARG A 25 -3.73 -6.22 19.87
C ARG A 25 -2.81 -6.93 20.83
N ILE A 26 -1.74 -7.53 20.30
CA ILE A 26 -0.72 -8.23 21.07
C ILE A 26 0.60 -7.47 20.94
N ARG A 27 1.19 -7.09 22.07
CA ARG A 27 2.52 -6.49 22.10
C ARG A 27 3.54 -7.53 22.52
N LEU A 28 4.65 -7.60 21.78
CA LEU A 28 5.79 -8.42 22.10
C LEU A 28 6.95 -7.54 22.56
N SER A 29 7.80 -8.09 23.43
CA SER A 29 8.98 -7.37 23.94
C SER A 29 9.98 -7.09 22.84
N ALA A 30 10.64 -5.93 22.92
CA ALA A 30 11.73 -5.60 21.99
C ALA A 30 12.84 -6.67 22.07
N GLY A 31 13.36 -7.12 20.92
CA GLY A 31 14.39 -8.17 20.83
C GLY A 31 13.84 -9.55 20.46
N GLU A 32 12.53 -9.75 20.48
CA GLU A 32 11.91 -11.05 20.14
C GLU A 32 11.29 -11.03 18.73
N ARG A 33 11.67 -10.06 17.91
CA ARG A 33 11.07 -9.74 16.59
C ARG A 33 10.90 -10.96 15.67
N ASP A 34 11.73 -11.95 15.80
CA ASP A 34 11.75 -13.11 14.88
C ASP A 34 11.29 -14.42 15.51
N ARG A 35 10.96 -14.43 16.82
CA ARG A 35 10.62 -15.67 17.53
C ARG A 35 9.13 -15.97 17.58
N TRP A 36 8.31 -14.99 17.29
CA TRP A 36 6.84 -15.06 17.41
C TRP A 36 6.16 -15.87 16.26
N TRP A 37 6.87 -16.15 15.17
CA TRP A 37 6.29 -16.80 13.99
C TRP A 37 5.57 -18.10 14.30
N LEU A 38 6.18 -19.00 15.07
CA LEU A 38 5.54 -20.27 15.44
C LEU A 38 4.26 -20.06 16.24
N GLY A 39 4.27 -19.08 17.15
CA GLY A 39 3.11 -18.72 17.95
C GLY A 39 1.94 -18.23 17.10
N LEU A 40 2.22 -17.54 15.98
CA LEU A 40 1.24 -17.12 15.00
C LEU A 40 0.80 -18.24 14.08
N LEU A 41 1.75 -19.00 13.51
CA LEU A 41 1.47 -19.90 12.41
C LEU A 41 0.81 -21.20 12.85
N VAL A 42 1.11 -21.72 14.04
CA VAL A 42 0.49 -22.94 14.55
C VAL A 42 -1.04 -22.85 14.62
N PRO A 43 -1.64 -21.80 15.21
CA PRO A 43 -3.11 -21.64 15.16
C PRO A 43 -3.66 -21.52 13.75
N LEU A 44 -2.93 -20.89 12.82
CA LEU A 44 -3.33 -20.75 11.43
C LEU A 44 -3.32 -22.08 10.67
N CYS A 45 -2.44 -23.02 11.02
CA CYS A 45 -2.49 -24.38 10.47
C CYS A 45 -3.81 -25.10 10.82
N LEU A 46 -4.42 -24.76 11.96
CA LEU A 46 -5.67 -25.35 12.42
C LEU A 46 -6.90 -24.57 11.94
N GLN A 47 -6.75 -23.28 11.66
CA GLN A 47 -7.86 -22.39 11.33
C GLN A 47 -7.37 -21.28 10.39
N SER A 48 -7.16 -21.61 9.12
CA SER A 48 -6.75 -20.63 8.09
C SER A 48 -7.92 -20.05 7.29
N GLN A 49 -9.13 -20.62 7.46
CA GLN A 49 -10.30 -20.17 6.73
C GLN A 49 -10.61 -18.70 7.07
N ASP A 50 -10.86 -17.91 6.01
CA ASP A 50 -11.15 -16.48 6.10
C ASP A 50 -10.06 -15.63 6.82
N CYS A 51 -8.84 -16.17 6.96
CA CYS A 51 -7.71 -15.42 7.50
C CYS A 51 -6.90 -14.76 6.37
N VAL A 52 -6.59 -13.49 6.59
CA VAL A 52 -5.75 -12.67 5.69
C VAL A 52 -4.51 -12.23 6.46
N LEU A 53 -3.34 -12.62 6.00
CA LEU A 53 -2.07 -12.24 6.59
C LEU A 53 -1.41 -11.17 5.73
N VAL A 54 -1.24 -9.97 6.29
CA VAL A 54 -0.63 -8.84 5.61
C VAL A 54 0.84 -8.78 5.96
N LEU A 55 1.69 -8.93 4.96
CA LEU A 55 3.15 -8.99 5.11
C LEU A 55 3.82 -7.97 4.17
N ASP A 56 4.80 -7.24 4.68
CA ASP A 56 5.73 -6.54 3.82
C ASP A 56 6.62 -7.54 3.06
N GLU A 57 7.43 -7.06 2.11
CA GLU A 57 8.24 -7.93 1.27
C GLU A 57 9.28 -8.73 2.09
N ARG A 58 9.90 -8.12 3.10
CA ARG A 58 10.88 -8.80 3.97
C ARG A 58 10.23 -9.92 4.78
N GLN A 59 9.06 -9.65 5.37
CA GLN A 59 8.29 -10.61 6.13
C GLN A 59 7.79 -11.74 5.23
N ARG A 60 7.34 -11.43 4.01
CA ARG A 60 6.88 -12.40 3.01
C ARG A 60 8.00 -13.36 2.59
N GLN A 61 9.18 -12.84 2.30
CA GLN A 61 10.36 -13.65 1.97
C GLN A 61 10.73 -14.59 3.12
N ARG A 62 10.80 -14.04 4.34
CA ARG A 62 11.04 -14.87 5.52
C ARG A 62 9.97 -15.95 5.71
N PHE A 63 8.71 -15.60 5.61
CA PHE A 63 7.60 -16.53 5.75
C PHE A 63 7.69 -17.68 4.76
N LEU A 64 7.92 -17.38 3.47
CA LEU A 64 7.96 -18.37 2.41
C LEU A 64 9.21 -19.27 2.48
N HIS A 65 10.37 -18.69 2.78
CA HIS A 65 11.66 -19.40 2.68
C HIS A 65 12.17 -19.97 4.00
N VAL A 66 11.67 -19.51 5.13
CA VAL A 66 12.11 -19.98 6.44
C VAL A 66 10.97 -20.64 7.21
N GLU A 67 9.87 -19.92 7.41
CA GLU A 67 8.85 -20.36 8.37
C GLU A 67 7.95 -21.47 7.80
N LEU A 68 7.53 -21.40 6.55
CA LEU A 68 6.76 -22.48 5.90
C LEU A 68 7.56 -23.81 5.82
N PRO A 69 8.85 -23.82 5.42
CA PRO A 69 9.67 -25.02 5.49
C PRO A 69 9.79 -25.58 6.91
N ARG A 70 9.98 -24.73 7.93
CA ARG A 70 10.02 -25.14 9.35
C ARG A 70 8.72 -25.83 9.79
N LEU A 71 7.56 -25.28 9.43
CA LEU A 71 6.27 -25.90 9.72
C LEU A 71 6.16 -27.28 9.09
N ARG A 72 6.57 -27.41 7.82
CA ARG A 72 6.55 -28.70 7.09
C ARG A 72 7.46 -29.74 7.75
N GLN A 73 8.66 -29.34 8.18
CA GLN A 73 9.57 -30.21 8.93
C GLN A 73 8.96 -30.66 10.25
N GLY A 74 8.17 -29.80 10.91
CA GLY A 74 7.39 -30.13 12.11
C GLY A 74 6.11 -30.95 11.85
N GLY A 75 5.86 -31.37 10.62
CA GLY A 75 4.66 -32.14 10.26
C GLY A 75 3.39 -31.31 10.09
N LEU A 76 3.50 -29.97 10.16
CA LEU A 76 2.37 -29.06 9.96
C LEU A 76 2.30 -28.58 8.51
N ARG A 77 1.06 -28.39 8.04
CA ARG A 77 0.83 -27.86 6.68
C ARG A 77 -0.06 -26.64 6.76
N LEU A 78 0.35 -25.58 6.08
CA LEU A 78 -0.40 -24.36 5.92
C LEU A 78 -0.53 -24.07 4.42
N ALA A 79 -1.75 -24.19 3.90
CA ALA A 79 -2.05 -23.82 2.53
C ALA A 79 -2.18 -22.29 2.43
N CYS A 80 -1.46 -21.69 1.47
CA CYS A 80 -1.41 -20.25 1.27
C CYS A 80 -1.85 -19.88 -0.14
N TRP A 81 -2.48 -18.73 -0.26
CA TRP A 81 -2.95 -18.15 -1.51
C TRP A 81 -2.42 -16.71 -1.66
N SER A 82 -1.85 -16.38 -2.80
CA SER A 82 -1.27 -15.06 -3.11
C SER A 82 -1.93 -14.44 -4.35
N GLY A 83 -3.22 -14.62 -4.52
CA GLY A 83 -3.97 -14.03 -5.62
C GLY A 83 -4.60 -12.68 -5.26
N SER A 84 -4.94 -11.89 -6.28
CA SER A 84 -5.61 -10.59 -6.13
C SER A 84 -7.09 -10.69 -5.71
N THR A 85 -7.64 -11.90 -5.68
CA THR A 85 -9.00 -12.21 -5.26
C THR A 85 -8.97 -13.16 -4.08
N ALA A 86 -10.08 -13.25 -3.34
CA ALA A 86 -10.21 -14.19 -2.22
C ALA A 86 -9.90 -15.64 -2.65
N PRO A 87 -9.25 -16.43 -1.76
CA PRO A 87 -8.91 -17.81 -2.08
C PRO A 87 -10.14 -18.66 -2.39
N PRO A 88 -10.04 -19.61 -3.33
CA PRO A 88 -11.15 -20.47 -3.70
C PRO A 88 -11.52 -21.52 -2.63
N GLY A 89 -10.74 -21.64 -1.56
CA GLY A 89 -10.92 -22.62 -0.49
C GLY A 89 -10.34 -22.16 0.84
N SER A 90 -10.23 -23.09 1.78
CA SER A 90 -9.68 -22.83 3.13
C SER A 90 -8.16 -22.63 3.10
N GLN A 91 -7.70 -21.52 2.59
CA GLN A 91 -6.29 -21.15 2.48
C GLN A 91 -6.04 -19.82 3.19
N LEU A 92 -4.85 -19.67 3.76
CA LEU A 92 -4.40 -18.38 4.29
C LEU A 92 -4.15 -17.41 3.12
N TRP A 93 -4.86 -16.30 3.10
CA TRP A 93 -4.69 -15.29 2.08
C TRP A 93 -3.52 -14.36 2.45
N LEU A 94 -2.48 -14.35 1.61
CA LEU A 94 -1.31 -13.51 1.80
C LEU A 94 -1.46 -12.24 0.95
N LEU A 95 -1.39 -11.08 1.57
CA LEU A 95 -1.43 -9.79 0.90
C LEU A 95 -0.22 -8.93 1.32
N SER A 96 0.29 -8.15 0.40
CA SER A 96 1.14 -7.00 0.70
C SER A 96 0.28 -5.80 1.11
N PRO A 97 0.85 -4.73 1.71
CA PRO A 97 0.10 -3.49 1.98
C PRO A 97 -0.55 -2.89 0.72
N VAL A 98 0.12 -2.95 -0.42
CA VAL A 98 -0.43 -2.50 -1.72
C VAL A 98 -1.64 -3.35 -2.14
N GLU A 99 -1.49 -4.68 -2.07
CA GLU A 99 -2.59 -5.60 -2.39
C GLU A 99 -3.77 -5.43 -1.43
N LEU A 100 -3.51 -5.18 -0.14
CA LEU A 100 -4.55 -4.88 0.85
C LEU A 100 -5.38 -3.66 0.45
N VAL A 101 -4.73 -2.55 0.07
CA VAL A 101 -5.41 -1.34 -0.41
C VAL A 101 -6.24 -1.64 -1.66
N ASN A 102 -5.67 -2.36 -2.62
CA ASN A 102 -6.36 -2.68 -3.87
C ASN A 102 -7.58 -3.59 -3.65
N VAL A 103 -7.46 -4.60 -2.80
CA VAL A 103 -8.59 -5.48 -2.44
C VAL A 103 -9.67 -4.69 -1.69
N HIS A 104 -9.27 -3.79 -0.78
CA HIS A 104 -10.21 -2.93 -0.06
C HIS A 104 -10.98 -2.00 -1.01
N ARG A 105 -10.30 -1.31 -1.92
CA ARG A 105 -10.92 -0.44 -2.94
C ARG A 105 -11.94 -1.18 -3.80
N ARG A 106 -11.66 -2.43 -4.16
CA ARG A 106 -12.55 -3.29 -4.95
C ARG A 106 -13.66 -3.96 -4.13
N ARG A 107 -13.75 -3.68 -2.81
CA ARG A 107 -14.67 -4.33 -1.87
C ARG A 107 -14.53 -5.86 -1.88
N GLY A 108 -13.30 -6.34 -2.06
CA GLY A 108 -13.00 -7.78 -2.20
C GLY A 108 -12.99 -8.56 -0.89
N PHE A 109 -13.11 -7.89 0.26
CA PHE A 109 -13.20 -8.55 1.56
C PHE A 109 -14.64 -8.94 1.90
N LYS A 110 -14.78 -10.15 2.47
CA LYS A 110 -16.03 -10.59 3.12
C LYS A 110 -16.05 -10.11 4.57
N PRO A 111 -17.24 -9.94 5.17
CA PRO A 111 -17.33 -9.59 6.59
C PRO A 111 -16.67 -10.62 7.54
N SER A 112 -16.53 -11.87 7.11
CA SER A 112 -15.88 -12.95 7.85
C SER A 112 -14.34 -12.90 7.81
N HIS A 113 -13.76 -12.13 6.89
CA HIS A 113 -12.30 -12.07 6.79
C HIS A 113 -11.67 -11.42 8.01
N GLN A 114 -10.71 -12.12 8.59
CA GLN A 114 -9.91 -11.65 9.73
C GLN A 114 -8.53 -11.23 9.26
N LEU A 115 -8.22 -9.95 9.42
CA LEU A 115 -6.91 -9.41 9.08
C LEU A 115 -5.93 -9.67 10.22
N ILE A 116 -4.79 -10.23 9.88
CA ILE A 116 -3.66 -10.45 10.77
C ILE A 116 -2.52 -9.60 10.25
N ILE A 117 -2.07 -8.68 11.08
CA ILE A 117 -1.07 -7.69 10.71
C ILE A 117 0.08 -7.79 11.71
N PRO A 118 1.13 -8.55 11.37
CA PRO A 118 2.38 -8.49 12.12
C PRO A 118 2.96 -7.08 12.00
N GLU A 119 3.66 -6.62 13.04
CA GLU A 119 4.29 -5.29 13.04
C GLU A 119 3.31 -4.16 12.65
N ALA A 120 2.11 -4.16 13.25
CA ALA A 120 1.05 -3.19 12.97
C ALA A 120 1.50 -1.72 13.15
N GLU A 121 2.63 -1.49 13.81
CA GLU A 121 3.24 -0.15 14.00
C GLU A 121 3.75 0.45 12.68
N SER A 122 4.25 -0.39 11.76
CA SER A 122 4.72 0.06 10.44
C SER A 122 3.60 0.11 9.39
N LEU A 123 2.42 -0.45 9.69
CA LEU A 123 1.33 -0.55 8.72
C LEU A 123 0.90 0.81 8.18
N ALA A 124 0.74 1.81 9.04
CA ALA A 124 0.32 3.15 8.62
C ALA A 124 1.30 3.78 7.61
N HIS A 125 2.60 3.55 7.80
CA HIS A 125 3.63 3.97 6.85
C HIS A 125 3.50 3.23 5.52
N HIS A 126 3.44 1.90 5.55
CA HIS A 126 3.29 1.08 4.35
C HIS A 126 1.97 1.35 3.59
N LEU A 127 0.88 1.66 4.30
CA LEU A 127 -0.37 2.04 3.65
C LEU A 127 -0.27 3.40 2.96
N ARG A 128 0.41 4.36 3.59
CA ARG A 128 0.66 5.67 2.96
C ARG A 128 1.49 5.53 1.70
N GLU A 129 2.57 4.76 1.74
CA GLU A 129 3.39 4.45 0.56
C GLU A 129 2.58 3.72 -0.51
N ALA A 130 1.74 2.75 -0.11
CA ALA A 130 0.89 1.99 -1.03
C ALA A 130 -0.22 2.83 -1.68
N MET A 131 -0.59 3.94 -1.05
CA MET A 131 -1.59 4.87 -1.59
C MET A 131 -0.95 6.08 -2.27
N GLU A 132 0.37 6.18 -2.27
CA GLU A 132 1.08 7.26 -2.95
C GLU A 132 0.72 7.28 -4.44
N LEU A 133 0.41 8.45 -4.94
CA LEU A 133 0.15 8.69 -6.33
C LEU A 133 1.29 9.53 -6.91
N THR A 134 1.99 8.99 -7.89
CA THR A 134 3.05 9.70 -8.61
C THR A 134 2.62 9.96 -10.04
N ILE A 135 2.77 11.21 -10.49
CA ILE A 135 2.49 11.64 -11.85
C ILE A 135 3.80 12.07 -12.51
N GLU A 136 4.16 11.36 -13.54
CA GLU A 136 5.38 11.58 -14.31
C GLU A 136 5.12 12.37 -15.60
N THR A 137 6.17 12.81 -16.26
CA THR A 137 6.08 13.48 -17.56
C THR A 137 5.31 12.65 -18.60
N GLN A 138 5.50 11.33 -18.59
CA GLN A 138 4.79 10.42 -19.51
C GLN A 138 3.26 10.42 -19.29
N ASP A 139 2.81 10.63 -18.06
CA ASP A 139 1.38 10.67 -17.77
C ASP A 139 0.72 11.93 -18.36
N TRP A 140 1.43 13.06 -18.36
CA TRP A 140 0.99 14.26 -19.07
C TRP A 140 0.85 14.01 -20.57
N ASP A 141 1.79 13.27 -21.16
CA ASP A 141 1.72 12.89 -22.58
C ASP A 141 0.54 11.98 -22.87
N ARG A 142 0.31 10.97 -22.02
CA ARG A 142 -0.86 10.07 -22.13
C ARG A 142 -2.17 10.84 -22.03
N LEU A 143 -2.26 11.81 -21.09
CA LEU A 143 -3.46 12.63 -20.94
C LEU A 143 -3.72 13.47 -22.20
N ARG A 144 -2.69 14.11 -22.78
CA ARG A 144 -2.81 14.86 -24.02
C ARG A 144 -3.22 14.00 -25.22
N GLN A 145 -2.69 12.77 -25.29
CA GLN A 145 -3.05 11.81 -26.35
C GLN A 145 -4.51 11.34 -26.21
N ALA A 146 -4.98 11.13 -24.99
CA ALA A 146 -6.36 10.74 -24.73
C ALA A 146 -7.36 11.86 -25.09
N TYR A 147 -6.94 13.13 -24.99
CA TYR A 147 -7.78 14.30 -25.25
C TYR A 147 -7.11 15.32 -26.17
N PRO A 148 -7.01 15.04 -27.49
CA PRO A 148 -6.30 15.91 -28.44
C PRO A 148 -6.86 17.33 -28.49
N THR A 149 -8.17 17.51 -28.32
CA THR A 149 -8.84 18.82 -28.33
C THR A 149 -8.45 19.68 -27.15
N ALA A 150 -8.19 19.10 -26.00
CA ALA A 150 -7.71 19.77 -24.79
C ALA A 150 -6.18 19.85 -24.71
N GLY A 151 -5.47 19.19 -25.63
CA GLY A 151 -4.02 19.10 -25.65
C GLY A 151 -3.29 20.44 -25.48
N PRO A 152 -3.66 21.49 -26.21
CA PRO A 152 -3.05 22.83 -26.05
C PRO A 152 -3.22 23.41 -24.64
N ALA A 153 -4.40 23.28 -24.02
CA ALA A 153 -4.66 23.77 -22.67
C ALA A 153 -3.90 22.97 -21.60
N LEU A 154 -3.81 21.66 -21.78
CA LEU A 154 -3.02 20.78 -20.92
C LEU A 154 -1.53 21.07 -21.00
N LEU A 155 -1.03 21.35 -22.21
CA LEU A 155 0.37 21.73 -22.43
C LEU A 155 0.68 23.07 -21.76
N ASP A 156 -0.17 24.10 -21.97
CA ASP A 156 0.01 25.40 -21.33
C ASP A 156 0.01 25.31 -19.79
N LEU A 157 -0.88 24.50 -19.23
CA LEU A 157 -0.90 24.25 -17.79
C LEU A 157 0.40 23.57 -17.30
N HIS A 158 0.85 22.53 -17.99
CA HIS A 158 2.08 21.83 -17.66
C HIS A 158 3.31 22.75 -17.75
N GLU A 159 3.41 23.56 -18.80
CA GLU A 159 4.50 24.52 -18.97
C GLU A 159 4.48 25.64 -17.92
N ARG A 160 3.31 26.14 -17.55
CA ARG A 160 3.19 27.13 -16.47
C ARG A 160 3.67 26.56 -15.14
N LEU A 161 3.25 25.35 -14.79
CA LEU A 161 3.68 24.66 -13.59
C LEU A 161 5.19 24.42 -13.60
N SER A 162 5.73 23.92 -14.70
CA SER A 162 7.16 23.69 -14.88
C SER A 162 7.96 24.99 -14.67
N ARG A 163 7.58 26.09 -15.33
CA ARG A 163 8.24 27.39 -15.15
C ARG A 163 8.18 27.87 -13.70
N GLN A 164 7.04 27.73 -13.05
CA GLN A 164 6.87 28.16 -11.65
C GLN A 164 7.72 27.31 -10.70
N LEU A 165 7.76 26.01 -10.86
CA LEU A 165 8.53 25.09 -10.03
C LEU A 165 10.04 25.30 -10.23
N PHE A 166 10.52 25.36 -11.46
CA PHE A 166 11.95 25.58 -11.74
C PHE A 166 12.44 26.97 -11.34
N ALA A 167 11.57 27.97 -11.34
CA ALA A 167 11.91 29.31 -10.83
C ALA A 167 11.98 29.38 -9.30
N ALA A 168 11.33 28.47 -8.59
CA ALA A 168 11.25 28.48 -7.12
C ALA A 168 12.53 27.93 -6.43
N SER A 169 13.38 27.17 -7.13
CA SER A 169 14.62 26.61 -6.58
C SER A 169 15.69 26.53 -7.65
N SER A 170 16.93 26.77 -7.23
CA SER A 170 18.13 26.61 -8.07
C SER A 170 18.97 25.38 -7.69
N ARG A 171 18.49 24.52 -6.78
CA ARG A 171 19.19 23.30 -6.38
C ARG A 171 19.08 22.25 -7.48
N SER A 172 20.12 21.42 -7.63
CA SER A 172 20.14 20.35 -8.64
C SER A 172 18.96 19.39 -8.51
N THR A 173 18.61 19.04 -7.28
CA THR A 173 17.42 18.26 -6.94
C THR A 173 16.76 18.83 -5.70
N CYS A 174 15.45 18.90 -5.68
CA CYS A 174 14.70 19.38 -4.50
C CYS A 174 13.22 19.00 -4.57
N ASP A 175 12.60 18.94 -3.39
CA ASP A 175 11.16 18.78 -3.24
C ASP A 175 10.55 20.15 -2.93
N LEU A 176 9.50 20.50 -3.65
CA LEU A 176 8.77 21.75 -3.46
C LEU A 176 7.28 21.46 -3.28
N PRO A 177 6.56 22.18 -2.41
CA PRO A 177 5.13 22.04 -2.30
C PRO A 177 4.47 22.41 -3.64
N MET A 178 3.52 21.59 -4.09
CA MET A 178 2.73 21.93 -5.27
C MET A 178 1.82 23.13 -4.98
N PRO A 179 1.71 24.10 -5.90
CA PRO A 179 0.78 25.19 -5.77
C PRO A 179 -0.67 24.67 -5.65
N SER A 180 -1.40 25.10 -4.63
CA SER A 180 -2.80 24.68 -4.41
C SER A 180 -3.71 25.00 -5.60
N SER A 181 -3.43 26.07 -6.33
CA SER A 181 -4.13 26.44 -7.56
C SER A 181 -3.94 25.44 -8.69
N ALA A 182 -2.82 24.69 -8.71
CA ALA A 182 -2.54 23.70 -9.74
C ALA A 182 -3.54 22.54 -9.72
N LEU A 183 -3.81 22.01 -8.53
CA LEU A 183 -4.82 20.96 -8.33
C LEU A 183 -6.21 21.40 -8.75
N VAL A 184 -6.60 22.61 -8.40
CA VAL A 184 -7.92 23.15 -8.75
C VAL A 184 -8.03 23.31 -10.28
N SER A 185 -7.07 23.99 -10.91
CA SER A 185 -7.08 24.20 -12.37
C SER A 185 -7.08 22.89 -13.15
N LEU A 186 -6.32 21.89 -12.66
CA LEU A 186 -6.26 20.58 -13.29
C LEU A 186 -7.57 19.82 -13.14
N ARG A 187 -8.18 19.82 -11.94
CA ARG A 187 -9.48 19.20 -11.72
C ARG A 187 -10.58 19.80 -12.58
N ASP A 188 -10.61 21.11 -12.67
CA ASP A 188 -11.60 21.82 -13.50
C ASP A 188 -11.43 21.39 -14.96
N LEU A 189 -10.20 21.35 -15.46
CA LEU A 189 -9.90 20.97 -16.82
C LEU A 189 -10.24 19.50 -17.11
N ILE A 190 -9.78 18.58 -16.26
CA ILE A 190 -10.02 17.14 -16.44
C ILE A 190 -11.48 16.79 -16.18
N GLY A 191 -12.14 17.44 -15.21
CA GLY A 191 -13.56 17.24 -14.93
C GLY A 191 -14.47 17.53 -16.13
N LEU A 192 -14.07 18.44 -17.00
CA LEU A 192 -14.76 18.72 -18.25
C LEU A 192 -14.54 17.65 -19.33
N LEU A 193 -13.49 16.83 -19.22
CA LEU A 193 -13.10 15.85 -20.24
C LEU A 193 -13.80 14.50 -20.08
N GLY A 194 -14.46 14.23 -18.95
CA GLY A 194 -15.10 12.95 -18.67
C GLY A 194 -14.15 11.95 -17.99
N SER A 195 -14.04 10.71 -18.52
CA SER A 195 -13.16 9.70 -17.93
C SER A 195 -11.71 9.93 -18.33
N ALA A 196 -10.83 10.22 -17.37
CA ALA A 196 -9.40 10.36 -17.63
C ALA A 196 -8.66 9.01 -17.51
N PRO A 197 -7.50 8.83 -18.19
CA PRO A 197 -6.65 7.65 -17.96
C PRO A 197 -6.02 7.69 -16.56
N GLU A 198 -5.60 6.54 -16.05
CA GLU A 198 -4.76 6.49 -14.84
C GLU A 198 -3.39 7.14 -15.10
N PRO A 199 -2.81 7.87 -14.14
CA PRO A 199 -3.27 8.04 -12.74
C PRO A 199 -4.26 9.21 -12.53
N TRP A 200 -4.68 9.91 -13.57
CA TRP A 200 -5.52 11.10 -13.49
C TRP A 200 -6.91 10.85 -12.90
N THR A 201 -7.51 9.69 -13.19
CA THR A 201 -8.80 9.31 -12.61
C THR A 201 -8.71 9.25 -11.09
N GLU A 202 -7.62 8.69 -10.56
CA GLU A 202 -7.40 8.62 -9.12
C GLU A 202 -7.23 10.01 -8.51
N LEU A 203 -6.44 10.88 -9.16
CA LEU A 203 -6.24 12.28 -8.74
C LEU A 203 -7.55 13.04 -8.56
N LEU A 204 -8.54 12.82 -9.42
CA LEU A 204 -9.84 13.51 -9.35
C LEU A 204 -10.63 13.13 -8.09
N THR A 205 -10.42 11.94 -7.56
CA THR A 205 -11.13 11.43 -6.36
C THR A 205 -10.53 11.92 -5.06
N LEU A 206 -9.29 12.45 -5.08
CA LEU A 206 -8.58 12.88 -3.88
C LEU A 206 -9.15 14.18 -3.32
N GLN A 207 -9.34 14.21 -2.00
CA GLN A 207 -9.68 15.45 -1.29
C GLN A 207 -8.39 16.17 -0.89
N SER A 208 -8.16 17.36 -1.43
CA SER A 208 -6.91 18.10 -1.22
C SER A 208 -6.54 18.36 0.24
N SER A 209 -7.54 18.44 1.15
CA SER A 209 -7.33 18.62 2.58
C SER A 209 -6.77 17.39 3.32
N GLN A 210 -6.81 16.23 2.70
CA GLN A 210 -6.38 14.96 3.28
C GLN A 210 -5.07 14.42 2.67
N TRP A 211 -4.48 15.16 1.72
CA TRP A 211 -3.31 14.73 0.97
C TRP A 211 -2.21 15.78 0.97
N ALA A 212 -1.00 15.37 1.30
CA ALA A 212 0.18 16.15 1.02
C ALA A 212 0.51 16.08 -0.48
N SER A 213 0.99 17.17 -1.05
CA SER A 213 1.25 17.29 -2.48
C SER A 213 2.54 18.07 -2.72
N TRP A 214 3.52 17.45 -3.37
CA TRP A 214 4.79 18.07 -3.68
C TRP A 214 5.31 17.66 -5.05
N ALA A 215 6.19 18.48 -5.62
CA ALA A 215 6.94 18.19 -6.82
C ALA A 215 8.39 17.85 -6.47
N HIS A 216 8.89 16.76 -6.97
CA HIS A 216 10.32 16.43 -6.98
C HIS A 216 10.93 16.94 -8.28
N LEU A 217 11.88 17.87 -8.19
CA LEU A 217 12.53 18.49 -9.34
C LEU A 217 13.93 17.93 -9.52
N ASP A 218 14.29 17.68 -10.78
CA ASP A 218 15.67 17.42 -11.22
C ASP A 218 16.04 18.46 -12.30
N HIS A 219 16.88 19.43 -11.90
CA HIS A 219 17.34 20.48 -12.80
C HIS A 219 18.33 19.97 -13.86
N ASN A 220 19.02 18.85 -13.62
CA ASN A 220 19.97 18.29 -14.59
C ASN A 220 19.22 17.65 -15.76
N LEU A 221 18.08 16.99 -15.45
CA LEU A 221 17.23 16.35 -16.46
C LEU A 221 16.13 17.27 -16.98
N LEU A 222 15.95 18.45 -16.38
CA LEU A 222 14.83 19.37 -16.63
C LEU A 222 13.48 18.67 -16.52
N GLN A 223 13.35 17.78 -15.52
CA GLN A 223 12.17 16.99 -15.26
C GLN A 223 11.66 17.23 -13.85
N TRP A 224 10.38 17.00 -13.68
CA TRP A 224 9.77 16.96 -12.36
C TRP A 224 8.68 15.91 -12.32
N THR A 225 8.49 15.35 -11.14
CA THR A 225 7.41 14.41 -10.84
C THR A 225 6.52 15.01 -9.76
N TRP A 226 5.24 14.73 -9.86
CA TRP A 226 4.27 15.18 -8.89
C TRP A 226 3.87 14.01 -7.99
N THR A 227 4.09 14.15 -6.70
CA THR A 227 3.75 13.13 -5.72
C THR A 227 2.66 13.62 -4.79
N LEU A 228 1.67 12.77 -4.56
CA LEU A 228 0.59 12.97 -3.60
C LEU A 228 0.57 11.79 -2.64
N GLN A 229 0.48 12.08 -1.34
CA GLN A 229 0.45 11.06 -0.30
C GLN A 229 -0.61 11.41 0.75
N PRO A 230 -1.38 10.45 1.29
CA PRO A 230 -2.35 10.73 2.34
C PRO A 230 -1.66 11.23 3.60
N LEU A 231 -2.28 12.19 4.28
CA LEU A 231 -1.76 12.76 5.54
C LEU A 231 -1.95 11.82 6.73
N GLU A 232 -3.02 11.01 6.75
CA GLU A 232 -3.37 10.05 7.81
C GLU A 232 -3.70 8.66 7.24
#